data_498440c9a45cfcd85c75cf1029bf535e
#
_entry.id   498440c9a45cfcd85c75cf1029bf535e
#
_cell.length_a   1.000
_cell.length_b   1.000
_cell.length_c   1.000
_cell.angle_alpha   90.00
_cell.angle_beta   90.00
_cell.angle_gamma   90.00
#
_symmetry.space_group_name_H-M   'P 1'
#
loop_
_entity.id
_entity.type
_entity.pdbx_description
1 polymer ?
#
loop_
_entity_poly.entity_id
_entity_poly.type
_entity_poly.pdbx_seq_one_letter_code
_entity_poly.pdbx_strand_id
1 'polypeptide(L)'
;MNKRFTFIRYVLCAAFLIASFTGCSKSAQKITVFSSAEEYRNAYIAGALREKFPQYVIDVQYMPSGNQMAKLIAEGSSTACDISYDIDYGYAEKAWDCFAEIAYDTSKYLPDTLFRDGSRIEPDYRNGGCIILNNKLIAEKKLPVPKAYGDLLAPEFKGFISMPNPKSSGTGYMFLKSLVNAWGGEKALAYFDDLAENILQFTSSGSGPVNALVQGEAAVGLGMIAQAVEEINKGADLSIVFFDEGAPYCLYGMGVIKGKETKPAVMEVYRYIEDTVSPKDKEQFVPEKIYTDRDFTVKNFPERIPYADMSGNTQEEKERLLAKWQH
;
A
#
# COMPACT_ATOMS: atom_id res chain seq x y z
N MET A 1 14.58 -79.68 16.17
CA MET A 1 14.80 -78.53 17.04
C MET A 1 15.64 -77.51 16.24
N ASN A 2 15.26 -76.26 16.13
CA ASN A 2 15.96 -75.11 15.50
C ASN A 2 15.33 -74.46 14.24
N LYS A 3 14.03 -74.52 14.04
CA LYS A 3 13.39 -73.56 13.07
C LYS A 3 12.57 -72.43 13.72
N ARG A 4 12.37 -72.41 15.04
CA ARG A 4 11.60 -71.35 15.75
C ARG A 4 12.46 -70.19 16.21
N PHE A 5 13.78 -70.34 16.36
CA PHE A 5 14.65 -69.25 16.82
C PHE A 5 15.12 -68.30 15.70
N THR A 6 15.12 -68.75 14.45
CA THR A 6 15.54 -67.92 13.30
C THR A 6 14.43 -66.92 12.90
N PHE A 7 13.15 -67.27 13.09
CA PHE A 7 12.01 -66.41 12.74
C PHE A 7 11.88 -65.20 13.71
N ILE A 8 12.23 -65.40 14.99
CA ILE A 8 12.17 -64.33 16.00
C ILE A 8 13.28 -63.30 15.78
N ARG A 9 14.44 -63.67 15.26
CA ARG A 9 15.54 -62.73 14.97
C ARG A 9 15.25 -61.82 13.78
N TYR A 10 14.54 -62.27 12.75
CA TYR A 10 14.16 -61.45 11.61
C TYR A 10 12.99 -60.51 11.91
N VAL A 11 12.07 -60.90 12.80
CA VAL A 11 10.96 -60.02 13.23
C VAL A 11 11.45 -58.89 14.13
N LEU A 12 12.48 -59.09 14.97
CA LEU A 12 13.07 -58.06 15.80
C LEU A 12 13.95 -57.06 15.00
N CYS A 13 14.63 -57.50 13.93
CA CYS A 13 15.37 -56.60 13.03
C CYS A 13 14.44 -55.76 12.14
N ALA A 14 13.28 -56.30 11.72
CA ALA A 14 12.28 -55.56 10.93
C ALA A 14 11.55 -54.50 11.78
N ALA A 15 11.33 -54.77 13.09
CA ALA A 15 10.70 -53.80 14.00
C ALA A 15 11.63 -52.61 14.35
N PHE A 16 12.95 -52.78 14.29
CA PHE A 16 13.92 -51.71 14.56
C PHE A 16 14.18 -50.77 13.36
N LEU A 17 13.87 -51.21 12.13
CA LEU A 17 14.00 -50.44 10.90
C LEU A 17 12.78 -49.54 10.59
N ILE A 18 11.62 -49.82 11.24
CA ILE A 18 10.39 -49.01 11.07
C ILE A 18 10.34 -47.82 12.07
N ALA A 19 11.13 -47.85 13.15
CA ALA A 19 11.15 -46.81 14.17
C ALA A 19 11.97 -45.58 13.79
N SER A 20 12.64 -45.53 12.61
CA SER A 20 13.52 -44.45 12.21
C SER A 20 12.92 -43.47 11.20
N PHE A 21 11.63 -43.62 10.85
CA PHE A 21 10.93 -42.74 9.89
C PHE A 21 9.74 -41.98 10.50
N THR A 22 9.66 -41.84 11.82
CA THR A 22 8.86 -40.75 12.38
C THR A 22 9.67 -39.48 12.32
N GLY A 23 9.98 -39.05 11.11
CA GLY A 23 10.32 -37.67 10.86
C GLY A 23 9.16 -36.81 11.35
N CYS A 24 9.35 -36.14 12.47
CA CYS A 24 8.48 -35.06 12.92
C CYS A 24 8.39 -34.08 11.74
N SER A 25 7.40 -34.20 10.88
CA SER A 25 7.08 -33.15 9.93
C SER A 25 6.64 -31.97 10.81
N LYS A 26 7.59 -31.11 11.19
CA LYS A 26 7.24 -29.82 11.75
C LYS A 26 6.31 -29.20 10.73
N SER A 27 5.04 -28.97 11.10
CA SER A 27 4.13 -28.21 10.27
C SER A 27 4.85 -26.93 9.87
N ALA A 28 4.89 -26.63 8.56
CA ALA A 28 5.58 -25.44 8.07
C ALA A 28 5.04 -24.23 8.83
N GLN A 29 5.94 -23.41 9.37
CA GLN A 29 5.56 -22.25 10.14
C GLN A 29 4.83 -21.27 9.22
N LYS A 30 3.62 -20.86 9.60
CA LYS A 30 2.86 -19.85 8.87
C LYS A 30 3.32 -18.45 9.29
N ILE A 31 3.51 -17.57 8.29
CA ILE A 31 3.80 -16.16 8.47
C ILE A 31 2.75 -15.38 7.69
N THR A 32 2.03 -14.51 8.37
CA THR A 32 0.94 -13.71 7.80
C THR A 32 1.40 -12.26 7.66
N VAL A 33 1.32 -11.75 6.44
CA VAL A 33 1.61 -10.36 6.09
C VAL A 33 0.30 -9.68 5.69
N PHE A 34 -0.14 -8.66 6.43
CA PHE A 34 -1.18 -7.77 5.95
C PHE A 34 -0.54 -6.70 5.07
N SER A 35 -1.14 -6.40 3.93
CA SER A 35 -0.62 -5.42 2.99
C SER A 35 -1.74 -4.59 2.38
N SER A 36 -1.55 -3.27 2.26
CA SER A 36 -2.46 -2.41 1.52
C SER A 36 -1.99 -2.08 0.11
N ALA A 37 -0.85 -2.65 -0.31
CA ALA A 37 -0.32 -2.49 -1.66
C ALA A 37 -1.32 -2.97 -2.72
N GLU A 38 -1.25 -2.42 -3.92
CA GLU A 38 -2.07 -2.81 -5.06
C GLU A 38 -1.86 -4.28 -5.43
N GLU A 39 -2.83 -4.87 -6.12
CA GLU A 39 -2.84 -6.30 -6.44
C GLU A 39 -1.56 -6.76 -7.15
N TYR A 40 -1.07 -5.99 -8.11
CA TYR A 40 0.14 -6.33 -8.87
C TYR A 40 1.41 -6.30 -8.01
N ARG A 41 1.52 -5.33 -7.07
CA ARG A 41 2.60 -5.26 -6.08
C ARG A 41 2.52 -6.43 -5.10
N ASN A 42 1.33 -6.72 -4.58
CA ASN A 42 1.10 -7.86 -3.68
C ASN A 42 1.44 -9.20 -4.34
N ALA A 43 1.14 -9.37 -5.63
CA ALA A 43 1.52 -10.57 -6.39
C ALA A 43 3.04 -10.72 -6.46
N TYR A 44 3.76 -9.62 -6.74
CA TYR A 44 5.23 -9.60 -6.71
C TYR A 44 5.79 -9.95 -5.33
N ILE A 45 5.31 -9.27 -4.27
CA ILE A 45 5.76 -9.48 -2.89
C ILE A 45 5.56 -10.93 -2.47
N ALA A 46 4.36 -11.48 -2.68
CA ALA A 46 4.03 -12.85 -2.33
C ALA A 46 4.89 -13.86 -3.12
N GLY A 47 5.15 -13.59 -4.40
CA GLY A 47 6.02 -14.41 -5.25
C GLY A 47 7.46 -14.45 -4.72
N ALA A 48 8.05 -13.27 -4.49
CA ALA A 48 9.41 -13.14 -3.99
C ALA A 48 9.63 -13.80 -2.61
N LEU A 49 8.65 -13.65 -1.71
CA LEU A 49 8.71 -14.26 -0.38
C LEU A 49 8.59 -15.78 -0.44
N ARG A 50 7.68 -16.32 -1.26
CA ARG A 50 7.52 -17.80 -1.41
C ARG A 50 8.72 -18.46 -2.07
N GLU A 51 9.32 -17.78 -3.04
CA GLU A 51 10.56 -18.26 -3.69
C GLU A 51 11.72 -18.32 -2.70
N LYS A 52 11.89 -17.27 -1.90
CA LYS A 52 12.99 -17.17 -0.93
C LYS A 52 12.83 -18.12 0.25
N PHE A 53 11.60 -18.33 0.71
CA PHE A 53 11.28 -19.06 1.94
C PHE A 53 10.35 -20.27 1.71
N PRO A 54 10.74 -21.25 0.90
CA PRO A 54 9.91 -22.43 0.62
C PRO A 54 9.62 -23.28 1.87
N GLN A 55 10.37 -23.09 2.95
CA GLN A 55 10.17 -23.77 4.24
C GLN A 55 9.02 -23.17 5.07
N TYR A 56 8.52 -21.97 4.72
CA TYR A 56 7.44 -21.29 5.41
C TYR A 56 6.17 -21.25 4.55
N VAL A 57 5.01 -21.20 5.21
CA VAL A 57 3.73 -20.87 4.55
C VAL A 57 3.53 -19.36 4.63
N ILE A 58 3.89 -18.65 3.57
CA ILE A 58 3.72 -17.20 3.50
C ILE A 58 2.32 -16.88 2.98
N ASP A 59 1.57 -16.12 3.80
CA ASP A 59 0.20 -15.69 3.53
C ASP A 59 0.14 -14.15 3.48
N VAL A 60 0.18 -13.58 2.27
CA VAL A 60 0.03 -12.13 2.04
C VAL A 60 -1.43 -11.84 1.80
N GLN A 61 -2.05 -11.07 2.70
CA GLN A 61 -3.46 -10.72 2.69
C GLN A 61 -3.64 -9.25 2.38
N TYR A 62 -4.35 -8.94 1.29
CA TYR A 62 -4.74 -7.57 0.99
C TYR A 62 -5.73 -7.04 2.03
N MET A 63 -5.45 -5.87 2.55
CA MET A 63 -6.33 -5.15 3.45
C MET A 63 -6.00 -3.65 3.42
N PRO A 64 -6.96 -2.76 3.12
CA PRO A 64 -6.72 -1.31 3.18
C PRO A 64 -6.17 -0.87 4.54
N SER A 65 -5.25 0.10 4.57
CA SER A 65 -4.53 0.54 5.78
C SER A 65 -5.45 0.83 6.97
N GLY A 66 -6.58 1.51 6.74
CA GLY A 66 -7.56 1.77 7.81
C GLY A 66 -8.14 0.50 8.43
N ASN A 67 -8.46 -0.50 7.60
CA ASN A 67 -8.97 -1.79 8.06
C ASN A 67 -7.89 -2.61 8.77
N GLN A 68 -6.63 -2.57 8.27
CA GLN A 68 -5.50 -3.19 8.96
C GLN A 68 -5.38 -2.64 10.38
N MET A 69 -5.32 -1.31 10.52
CA MET A 69 -5.12 -0.69 11.83
C MET A 69 -6.29 -0.94 12.77
N ALA A 70 -7.52 -0.84 12.30
CA ALA A 70 -8.70 -1.17 13.10
C ALA A 70 -8.68 -2.63 13.58
N LYS A 71 -8.29 -3.57 12.71
CA LYS A 71 -8.17 -4.99 13.04
C LYS A 71 -7.05 -5.25 14.05
N LEU A 72 -5.88 -4.64 13.87
CA LEU A 72 -4.75 -4.78 14.80
C LEU A 72 -5.09 -4.26 16.20
N ILE A 73 -5.76 -3.11 16.29
CA ILE A 73 -6.22 -2.54 17.56
C ILE A 73 -7.24 -3.47 18.23
N ALA A 74 -8.22 -3.99 17.47
CA ALA A 74 -9.28 -4.84 18.01
C ALA A 74 -8.76 -6.21 18.49
N GLU A 75 -7.83 -6.80 17.76
CA GLU A 75 -7.29 -8.15 18.04
C GLU A 75 -6.12 -8.12 19.04
N GLY A 76 -5.38 -7.01 19.10
CA GLY A 76 -4.20 -6.86 19.97
C GLY A 76 -3.20 -7.99 19.78
N SER A 77 -2.74 -8.59 20.87
CA SER A 77 -1.76 -9.70 20.84
C SER A 77 -2.28 -11.00 20.21
N SER A 78 -3.62 -11.16 20.04
CA SER A 78 -4.24 -12.35 19.45
C SER A 78 -4.28 -12.30 17.92
N THR A 79 -3.85 -11.19 17.30
CA THR A 79 -3.87 -11.05 15.86
C THR A 79 -3.05 -12.13 15.15
N ALA A 80 -3.57 -12.61 14.01
CA ALA A 80 -2.85 -13.52 13.13
C ALA A 80 -1.75 -12.81 12.32
N CYS A 81 -1.77 -11.49 12.24
CA CYS A 81 -0.77 -10.69 11.54
C CYS A 81 0.60 -10.79 12.23
N ASP A 82 1.63 -11.07 11.47
CA ASP A 82 3.02 -11.03 11.94
C ASP A 82 3.74 -9.76 11.46
N ILE A 83 3.50 -9.36 10.19
CA ILE A 83 4.10 -8.18 9.56
C ILE A 83 2.98 -7.37 8.92
N SER A 84 2.96 -6.07 9.12
CA SER A 84 2.09 -5.14 8.41
C SER A 84 2.94 -4.35 7.42
N TYR A 85 2.55 -4.36 6.16
CA TYR A 85 3.25 -3.79 5.02
C TYR A 85 2.37 -2.77 4.31
N ASP A 86 3.01 -1.74 3.73
CA ASP A 86 2.34 -0.71 2.96
C ASP A 86 1.28 0.03 3.80
N ILE A 87 1.71 0.54 4.97
CA ILE A 87 0.85 1.17 5.96
C ILE A 87 0.88 2.69 5.76
N ASP A 88 -0.24 3.30 5.40
CA ASP A 88 -0.39 4.75 5.40
C ASP A 88 -0.18 5.31 6.81
N TYR A 89 0.74 6.27 6.95
CA TYR A 89 1.12 6.87 8.24
C TYR A 89 -0.06 7.54 8.95
N GLY A 90 -1.00 8.10 8.22
CA GLY A 90 -2.19 8.71 8.81
C GLY A 90 -3.09 7.71 9.54
N TYR A 91 -3.05 6.43 9.19
CA TYR A 91 -3.75 5.37 9.93
C TYR A 91 -2.85 4.69 10.97
N ALA A 92 -1.56 4.59 10.71
CA ALA A 92 -0.58 3.97 11.61
C ALA A 92 -0.50 4.63 12.98
N GLU A 93 -0.78 5.93 13.05
CA GLU A 93 -0.76 6.73 14.28
C GLU A 93 -1.61 6.11 15.39
N LYS A 94 -2.82 5.66 15.08
CA LYS A 94 -3.74 5.03 16.05
C LYS A 94 -3.27 3.67 16.54
N ALA A 95 -2.54 2.95 15.71
CA ALA A 95 -2.08 1.59 15.98
C ALA A 95 -0.61 1.54 16.40
N TRP A 96 -0.01 2.68 16.74
CA TRP A 96 1.42 2.76 17.11
C TRP A 96 1.86 1.71 18.12
N ASP A 97 1.06 1.49 19.17
CA ASP A 97 1.38 0.55 20.25
C ASP A 97 1.18 -0.92 19.85
N CYS A 98 0.62 -1.18 18.67
CA CYS A 98 0.51 -2.53 18.09
C CYS A 98 1.82 -2.99 17.43
N PHE A 99 2.79 -2.09 17.20
CA PHE A 99 4.05 -2.40 16.55
C PHE A 99 5.17 -2.61 17.55
N ALA A 100 6.07 -3.54 17.23
CA ALA A 100 7.30 -3.78 17.98
C ALA A 100 8.32 -2.68 17.70
N GLU A 101 9.18 -2.40 18.66
CA GLU A 101 10.39 -1.62 18.41
C GLU A 101 11.39 -2.48 17.63
N ILE A 102 11.84 -1.98 16.48
CA ILE A 102 12.77 -2.67 15.59
C ILE A 102 13.91 -1.72 15.24
N ALA A 103 15.13 -2.16 15.46
CA ALA A 103 16.29 -1.42 15.00
C ALA A 103 16.45 -1.58 13.48
N TYR A 104 16.31 -0.49 12.75
CA TYR A 104 16.70 -0.38 11.35
C TYR A 104 17.58 0.88 11.15
N ASP A 105 18.30 0.95 10.05
CA ASP A 105 19.21 2.06 9.79
C ASP A 105 18.42 3.27 9.23
N THR A 106 18.03 4.18 10.11
CA THR A 106 17.29 5.40 9.71
C THR A 106 18.08 6.31 8.78
N SER A 107 19.42 6.21 8.74
CA SER A 107 20.24 7.05 7.85
C SER A 107 20.10 6.68 6.37
N LYS A 108 19.56 5.49 6.06
CA LYS A 108 19.23 5.08 4.69
C LYS A 108 18.06 5.86 4.10
N TYR A 109 17.26 6.52 4.92
CA TYR A 109 16.01 7.17 4.52
C TYR A 109 16.11 8.70 4.57
N LEU A 110 15.36 9.38 3.71
CA LEU A 110 15.20 10.83 3.79
C LEU A 110 14.51 11.18 5.12
N PRO A 111 14.97 12.23 5.84
CA PRO A 111 14.43 12.57 7.15
C PRO A 111 12.92 12.87 7.16
N ASP A 112 12.39 13.41 6.07
CA ASP A 112 10.97 13.72 5.90
C ASP A 112 10.09 12.48 5.64
N THR A 113 10.70 11.32 5.44
CA THR A 113 9.99 10.04 5.28
C THR A 113 9.90 9.22 6.56
N LEU A 114 10.65 9.58 7.59
CA LEU A 114 10.60 8.88 8.88
C LEU A 114 9.27 9.12 9.59
N PHE A 115 8.72 8.06 10.17
CA PHE A 115 7.51 8.13 10.98
C PHE A 115 7.87 8.25 12.46
N ARG A 116 7.44 9.34 13.12
CA ARG A 116 7.78 9.66 14.51
C ARG A 116 9.30 9.61 14.76
N ASP A 117 9.71 8.81 15.73
CA ASP A 117 11.10 8.61 16.16
C ASP A 117 11.86 7.55 15.32
N GLY A 118 11.19 6.95 14.33
CA GLY A 118 11.77 5.91 13.49
C GLY A 118 12.03 4.59 14.21
N SER A 119 11.32 4.28 15.31
CA SER A 119 11.61 3.08 16.12
C SER A 119 10.75 1.87 15.81
N ARG A 120 9.57 2.02 15.19
CA ARG A 120 8.59 0.93 15.04
C ARG A 120 8.09 0.72 13.62
N ILE A 121 8.05 1.78 12.84
CA ILE A 121 7.58 1.74 11.45
C ILE A 121 8.70 2.27 10.57
N GLU A 122 9.18 1.40 9.72
CA GLU A 122 10.21 1.68 8.73
C GLU A 122 9.57 2.25 7.46
N PRO A 123 10.12 3.32 6.86
CA PRO A 123 9.61 3.86 5.61
C PRO A 123 9.59 2.80 4.50
N ASP A 124 8.47 2.74 3.76
CA ASP A 124 8.36 1.86 2.61
C ASP A 124 8.32 2.65 1.31
N TYR A 125 7.35 3.57 1.13
CA TYR A 125 7.34 4.42 -0.06
C TYR A 125 6.55 5.71 0.14
N ARG A 126 6.76 6.65 -0.80
CA ARG A 126 5.91 7.81 -0.99
C ARG A 126 4.89 7.49 -2.07
N ASN A 127 3.63 7.79 -1.84
CA ASN A 127 2.55 7.60 -2.80
C ASN A 127 2.04 8.95 -3.27
N GLY A 128 2.47 9.36 -4.45
CA GLY A 128 2.03 10.61 -5.06
C GLY A 128 0.69 10.46 -5.78
N GLY A 129 -0.14 11.50 -5.64
CA GLY A 129 -1.40 11.65 -6.38
C GLY A 129 -1.23 12.53 -7.61
N CYS A 130 -2.09 12.32 -8.59
CA CYS A 130 -2.16 13.14 -9.78
C CYS A 130 -3.57 13.19 -10.36
N ILE A 131 -3.79 14.12 -11.28
CA ILE A 131 -4.95 14.11 -12.15
C ILE A 131 -4.61 13.23 -13.34
N ILE A 132 -5.49 12.28 -13.66
CA ILE A 132 -5.29 11.30 -14.73
C ILE A 132 -6.40 11.49 -15.76
N LEU A 133 -6.05 11.55 -17.02
CA LEU A 133 -6.96 11.78 -18.13
C LEU A 133 -7.04 10.53 -19.00
N ASN A 134 -8.24 10.07 -19.32
CA ASN A 134 -8.47 9.13 -20.41
C ASN A 134 -8.55 9.92 -21.71
N ASN A 135 -7.45 9.94 -22.48
CA ASN A 135 -7.33 10.75 -23.70
C ASN A 135 -8.38 10.38 -24.75
N LYS A 136 -8.67 9.09 -24.88
CA LYS A 136 -9.68 8.59 -25.81
C LYS A 136 -11.07 9.12 -25.46
N LEU A 137 -11.49 8.99 -24.20
CA LEU A 137 -12.81 9.43 -23.78
C LEU A 137 -12.97 10.96 -23.83
N ILE A 138 -11.90 11.70 -23.46
CA ILE A 138 -11.86 13.17 -23.63
C ILE A 138 -12.10 13.57 -25.09
N ALA A 139 -11.40 12.92 -26.03
CA ALA A 139 -11.56 13.20 -27.44
C ALA A 139 -12.96 12.81 -27.97
N GLU A 140 -13.46 11.63 -27.63
CA GLU A 140 -14.78 11.12 -28.05
C GLU A 140 -15.92 12.01 -27.56
N LYS A 141 -15.85 12.46 -26.30
CA LYS A 141 -16.86 13.32 -25.66
C LYS A 141 -16.65 14.79 -25.90
N LYS A 142 -15.53 15.16 -26.56
CA LYS A 142 -15.11 16.56 -26.80
C LYS A 142 -15.01 17.38 -25.53
N LEU A 143 -14.55 16.75 -24.45
CA LEU A 143 -14.34 17.43 -23.16
C LEU A 143 -13.13 18.37 -23.25
N PRO A 144 -13.15 19.51 -22.56
CA PRO A 144 -11.95 20.32 -22.44
C PRO A 144 -10.86 19.57 -21.67
N VAL A 145 -9.58 19.82 -21.97
CA VAL A 145 -8.46 19.32 -21.15
C VAL A 145 -8.32 20.22 -19.92
N PRO A 146 -8.56 19.73 -18.70
CA PRO A 146 -8.51 20.56 -17.51
C PRO A 146 -7.06 20.97 -17.18
N LYS A 147 -6.86 22.20 -16.69
CA LYS A 147 -5.57 22.79 -16.32
C LYS A 147 -5.49 23.19 -14.85
N ALA A 148 -6.62 23.21 -14.16
CA ALA A 148 -6.75 23.56 -12.77
C ALA A 148 -7.91 22.81 -12.13
N TYR A 149 -7.91 22.72 -10.80
CA TYR A 149 -9.03 22.11 -10.06
C TYR A 149 -10.37 22.78 -10.38
N GLY A 150 -10.38 24.11 -10.56
CA GLY A 150 -11.59 24.85 -10.92
C GLY A 150 -12.23 24.40 -12.24
N ASP A 151 -11.43 23.95 -13.21
CA ASP A 151 -11.95 23.47 -14.50
C ASP A 151 -12.80 22.20 -14.34
N LEU A 152 -12.54 21.39 -13.31
CA LEU A 152 -13.28 20.18 -13.03
C LEU A 152 -14.72 20.42 -12.56
N LEU A 153 -15.04 21.68 -12.19
CA LEU A 153 -16.41 22.08 -11.83
C LEU A 153 -17.27 22.39 -13.06
N ALA A 154 -16.68 22.42 -14.26
CA ALA A 154 -17.44 22.70 -15.47
C ALA A 154 -18.49 21.60 -15.74
N PRO A 155 -19.71 21.98 -16.16
CA PRO A 155 -20.82 21.04 -16.31
C PRO A 155 -20.58 19.94 -17.36
N GLU A 156 -19.62 20.16 -18.28
CA GLU A 156 -19.18 19.17 -19.27
C GLU A 156 -18.59 17.91 -18.63
N PHE A 157 -18.03 18.03 -17.42
CA PHE A 157 -17.47 16.89 -16.69
C PHE A 157 -18.48 16.11 -15.85
N LYS A 158 -19.76 16.51 -15.86
CA LYS A 158 -20.80 15.84 -15.06
C LYS A 158 -20.87 14.33 -15.36
N GLY A 159 -20.60 13.52 -14.32
CA GLY A 159 -20.58 12.06 -14.43
C GLY A 159 -19.37 11.49 -15.14
N PHE A 160 -18.29 12.27 -15.32
CA PHE A 160 -17.03 11.81 -15.95
C PHE A 160 -15.82 11.85 -15.02
N ILE A 161 -15.99 12.21 -13.75
CA ILE A 161 -14.91 12.27 -12.77
C ILE A 161 -15.02 11.13 -11.77
N SER A 162 -13.91 10.43 -11.50
CA SER A 162 -13.80 9.44 -10.43
C SER A 162 -12.74 9.87 -9.42
N MET A 163 -13.06 9.79 -8.13
CA MET A 163 -12.10 10.02 -7.05
C MET A 163 -12.34 9.08 -5.88
N PRO A 164 -11.31 8.75 -5.08
CA PRO A 164 -11.51 7.94 -3.87
C PRO A 164 -12.20 8.76 -2.77
N ASN A 165 -13.07 8.12 -1.99
CA ASN A 165 -13.68 8.77 -0.84
C ASN A 165 -12.64 8.98 0.28
N PRO A 166 -12.45 10.21 0.77
CA PRO A 166 -11.51 10.52 1.86
C PRO A 166 -11.74 9.74 3.15
N LYS A 167 -13.00 9.34 3.45
CA LYS A 167 -13.31 8.55 4.65
C LYS A 167 -12.80 7.11 4.59
N SER A 168 -12.72 6.53 3.39
CA SER A 168 -12.35 5.12 3.21
C SER A 168 -10.97 4.93 2.60
N SER A 169 -10.38 5.95 1.98
CA SER A 169 -9.13 5.88 1.24
C SER A 169 -8.13 6.96 1.65
N GLY A 170 -6.90 6.54 1.95
CA GLY A 170 -5.78 7.47 2.17
C GLY A 170 -5.51 8.34 0.94
N THR A 171 -5.63 7.76 -0.27
CA THR A 171 -5.53 8.52 -1.53
C THR A 171 -6.60 9.60 -1.64
N GLY A 172 -7.84 9.31 -1.28
CA GLY A 172 -8.90 10.33 -1.24
C GLY A 172 -8.58 11.44 -0.24
N TYR A 173 -8.12 11.05 0.95
CA TYR A 173 -7.79 12.01 1.99
C TYR A 173 -6.59 12.91 1.62
N MET A 174 -5.56 12.41 0.93
CA MET A 174 -4.44 13.26 0.53
C MET A 174 -4.84 14.39 -0.42
N PHE A 175 -5.81 14.16 -1.33
CA PHE A 175 -6.37 15.23 -2.16
C PHE A 175 -7.12 16.27 -1.34
N LEU A 176 -7.93 15.85 -0.37
CA LEU A 176 -8.59 16.77 0.55
C LEU A 176 -7.57 17.60 1.33
N LYS A 177 -6.58 16.94 1.94
CA LYS A 177 -5.58 17.61 2.79
C LYS A 177 -4.72 18.61 2.01
N SER A 178 -4.30 18.27 0.78
CA SER A 178 -3.49 19.18 -0.04
C SER A 178 -4.25 20.46 -0.38
N LEU A 179 -5.54 20.35 -0.75
CA LEU A 179 -6.34 21.53 -1.05
C LEU A 179 -6.69 22.33 0.20
N VAL A 180 -6.85 21.67 1.35
CA VAL A 180 -6.97 22.38 2.65
C VAL A 180 -5.71 23.21 2.95
N ASN A 181 -4.53 22.68 2.68
CA ASN A 181 -3.29 23.42 2.88
C ASN A 181 -3.12 24.57 1.86
N ALA A 182 -3.51 24.34 0.60
CA ALA A 182 -3.39 25.35 -0.46
C ALA A 182 -4.42 26.49 -0.33
N TRP A 183 -5.66 26.20 0.05
CA TRP A 183 -6.78 27.16 -0.04
C TRP A 183 -7.44 27.50 1.29
N GLY A 184 -7.15 26.75 2.36
CA GLY A 184 -7.86 26.78 3.61
C GLY A 184 -9.07 25.82 3.64
N GLY A 185 -9.42 25.37 4.86
CA GLY A 185 -10.37 24.27 5.04
C GLY A 185 -11.79 24.55 4.51
N GLU A 186 -12.31 25.76 4.68
CA GLU A 186 -13.67 26.10 4.22
C GLU A 186 -13.75 26.07 2.69
N LYS A 187 -12.79 26.71 2.02
CA LYS A 187 -12.78 26.76 0.55
C LYS A 187 -12.56 25.37 -0.07
N ALA A 188 -11.67 24.56 0.53
CA ALA A 188 -11.42 23.21 0.04
C ALA A 188 -12.66 22.31 0.18
N LEU A 189 -13.34 22.34 1.32
CA LEU A 189 -14.56 21.55 1.52
C LEU A 189 -15.69 22.01 0.58
N ALA A 190 -15.93 23.31 0.44
CA ALA A 190 -16.89 23.84 -0.51
C ALA A 190 -16.59 23.41 -1.95
N TYR A 191 -15.31 23.44 -2.36
CA TYR A 191 -14.90 22.94 -3.67
C TYR A 191 -15.29 21.46 -3.88
N PHE A 192 -15.06 20.60 -2.88
CA PHE A 192 -15.42 19.18 -3.00
C PHE A 192 -16.94 18.96 -2.97
N ASP A 193 -17.70 19.81 -2.27
CA ASP A 193 -19.17 19.79 -2.33
C ASP A 193 -19.65 20.12 -3.75
N ASP A 194 -19.06 21.15 -4.40
CA ASP A 194 -19.37 21.49 -5.79
C ASP A 194 -18.90 20.40 -6.75
N LEU A 195 -17.69 19.85 -6.55
CA LEU A 195 -17.12 18.77 -7.40
C LEU A 195 -17.97 17.50 -7.36
N ALA A 196 -18.61 17.21 -6.22
CA ALA A 196 -19.47 16.04 -6.05
C ALA A 196 -20.59 15.96 -7.10
N GLU A 197 -21.07 17.10 -7.60
CA GLU A 197 -22.06 17.15 -8.69
C GLU A 197 -21.56 16.58 -10.02
N ASN A 198 -20.23 16.60 -10.22
CA ASN A 198 -19.58 16.09 -11.43
C ASN A 198 -18.96 14.68 -11.24
N ILE A 199 -18.92 14.20 -10.00
CA ILE A 199 -18.38 12.88 -9.69
C ILE A 199 -19.32 11.77 -10.23
N LEU A 200 -18.74 10.87 -11.03
CA LEU A 200 -19.39 9.63 -11.43
C LEU A 200 -19.59 8.71 -10.21
N GLN A 201 -18.51 8.54 -9.43
CA GLN A 201 -18.52 7.74 -8.22
C GLN A 201 -17.35 8.12 -7.29
N PHE A 202 -17.64 8.09 -5.99
CA PHE A 202 -16.61 8.04 -4.96
C PHE A 202 -16.23 6.58 -4.71
N THR A 203 -14.98 6.22 -5.03
CA THR A 203 -14.53 4.83 -4.86
C THR A 203 -14.06 4.56 -3.44
N SER A 204 -14.17 3.32 -2.98
CA SER A 204 -13.76 2.91 -1.63
C SER A 204 -12.25 2.75 -1.46
N SER A 205 -11.50 2.65 -2.57
CA SER A 205 -10.04 2.46 -2.59
C SER A 205 -9.35 3.46 -3.50
N GLY A 206 -8.05 3.67 -3.28
CA GLY A 206 -7.21 4.56 -4.10
C GLY A 206 -7.05 4.08 -5.55
N SER A 207 -7.21 2.79 -5.81
CA SER A 207 -7.11 2.21 -7.16
C SER A 207 -8.36 2.41 -8.03
N GLY A 208 -9.49 2.73 -7.42
CA GLY A 208 -10.78 2.85 -8.12
C GLY A 208 -10.77 3.82 -9.29
N PRO A 209 -10.23 5.05 -9.16
CA PRO A 209 -10.22 6.02 -10.26
C PRO A 209 -9.47 5.54 -11.50
N VAL A 210 -8.30 4.96 -11.33
CA VAL A 210 -7.53 4.44 -12.48
C VAL A 210 -8.28 3.30 -13.15
N ASN A 211 -8.90 2.41 -12.38
CA ASN A 211 -9.71 1.34 -12.92
C ASN A 211 -10.89 1.88 -13.75
N ALA A 212 -11.60 2.90 -13.25
CA ALA A 212 -12.71 3.53 -13.98
C ALA A 212 -12.24 4.19 -15.31
N LEU A 213 -11.04 4.78 -15.31
CA LEU A 213 -10.43 5.33 -16.52
C LEU A 213 -10.11 4.23 -17.54
N VAL A 214 -9.47 3.15 -17.11
CA VAL A 214 -9.09 2.02 -17.99
C VAL A 214 -10.34 1.34 -18.59
N GLN A 215 -11.40 1.24 -17.80
CA GLN A 215 -12.70 0.69 -18.25
C GLN A 215 -13.47 1.64 -19.16
N GLY A 216 -13.04 2.91 -19.30
CA GLY A 216 -13.71 3.91 -20.11
C GLY A 216 -14.98 4.48 -19.46
N GLU A 217 -15.15 4.34 -18.18
CA GLU A 217 -16.27 4.86 -17.41
C GLU A 217 -16.08 6.34 -17.03
N ALA A 218 -14.84 6.73 -16.68
CA ALA A 218 -14.48 8.09 -16.32
C ALA A 218 -13.50 8.69 -17.34
N ALA A 219 -13.58 10.01 -17.55
CA ALA A 219 -12.64 10.77 -18.37
C ALA A 219 -11.51 11.38 -17.54
N VAL A 220 -11.78 11.69 -16.26
CA VAL A 220 -10.83 12.28 -15.32
C VAL A 220 -10.81 11.45 -14.05
N GLY A 221 -9.63 11.15 -13.53
CA GLY A 221 -9.43 10.47 -12.26
C GLY A 221 -8.52 11.28 -11.32
N LEU A 222 -8.89 11.40 -10.06
CA LEU A 222 -8.00 11.82 -8.99
C LEU A 222 -7.40 10.54 -8.39
N GLY A 223 -6.18 10.19 -8.77
CA GLY A 223 -5.65 8.85 -8.47
C GLY A 223 -4.14 8.85 -8.21
N MET A 224 -3.55 7.65 -8.17
CA MET A 224 -2.14 7.43 -7.84
C MET A 224 -1.28 7.45 -9.09
N ILE A 225 -0.12 8.14 -9.02
CA ILE A 225 0.87 8.21 -10.10
C ILE A 225 1.34 6.82 -10.50
N ALA A 226 1.79 6.02 -9.54
CA ALA A 226 2.36 4.70 -9.80
C ALA A 226 1.39 3.77 -10.54
N GLN A 227 0.11 3.74 -10.13
CA GLN A 227 -0.90 2.93 -10.80
C GLN A 227 -1.22 3.44 -12.21
N ALA A 228 -1.29 4.77 -12.40
CA ALA A 228 -1.49 5.34 -13.74
C ALA A 228 -0.34 4.96 -14.67
N VAL A 229 0.92 5.04 -14.20
CA VAL A 229 2.11 4.64 -14.94
C VAL A 229 2.09 3.16 -15.28
N GLU A 230 1.68 2.30 -14.36
CA GLU A 230 1.55 0.86 -14.61
C GLU A 230 0.57 0.58 -15.77
N GLU A 231 -0.59 1.25 -15.77
CA GLU A 231 -1.57 1.09 -16.84
C GLU A 231 -1.10 1.71 -18.19
N ILE A 232 -0.39 2.84 -18.15
CA ILE A 232 0.26 3.42 -19.34
C ILE A 232 1.31 2.45 -19.90
N ASN A 233 2.09 1.79 -19.05
CA ASN A 233 3.08 0.80 -19.46
C ASN A 233 2.45 -0.46 -20.07
N LYS A 234 1.22 -0.79 -19.70
CA LYS A 234 0.39 -1.85 -20.32
C LYS A 234 -0.27 -1.41 -21.63
N GLY A 235 -0.18 -0.12 -21.98
CA GLY A 235 -0.70 0.42 -23.24
C GLY A 235 -2.02 1.19 -23.11
N ALA A 236 -2.46 1.53 -21.90
CA ALA A 236 -3.62 2.40 -21.72
C ALA A 236 -3.29 3.83 -22.21
N ASP A 237 -4.24 4.43 -22.96
CA ASP A 237 -4.12 5.81 -23.46
C ASP A 237 -4.52 6.81 -22.38
N LEU A 238 -3.65 6.93 -21.36
CA LEU A 238 -3.81 7.84 -20.23
C LEU A 238 -2.73 8.91 -20.22
N SER A 239 -3.05 10.08 -19.67
CA SER A 239 -2.10 11.16 -19.39
C SER A 239 -2.11 11.54 -17.92
N ILE A 240 -0.94 11.84 -17.37
CA ILE A 240 -0.77 12.36 -16.01
C ILE A 240 -0.60 13.87 -16.07
N VAL A 241 -1.37 14.60 -15.25
CA VAL A 241 -1.34 16.05 -15.15
C VAL A 241 -1.17 16.46 -13.69
N PHE A 242 -0.38 17.51 -13.47
CA PHE A 242 -0.25 18.19 -12.19
C PHE A 242 -0.79 19.61 -12.30
N PHE A 243 -1.62 20.01 -11.35
CA PHE A 243 -2.09 21.39 -11.24
C PHE A 243 -1.16 22.21 -10.33
N ASP A 244 -1.35 23.52 -10.28
CA ASP A 244 -0.46 24.45 -9.57
C ASP A 244 -0.39 24.18 -8.07
N GLU A 245 -1.42 23.60 -7.46
CA GLU A 245 -1.43 23.21 -6.04
C GLU A 245 -0.45 22.05 -5.74
N GLY A 246 0.06 21.39 -6.76
CA GLY A 246 1.00 20.30 -6.66
C GLY A 246 0.36 18.93 -6.51
N ALA A 247 1.21 17.92 -6.53
CA ALA A 247 0.86 16.52 -6.34
C ALA A 247 0.67 16.23 -4.85
N PRO A 248 -0.53 15.89 -4.38
CA PRO A 248 -0.70 15.41 -3.01
C PRO A 248 0.06 14.10 -2.80
N TYR A 249 0.50 13.81 -1.59
CA TYR A 249 1.16 12.54 -1.31
C TYR A 249 0.85 12.02 0.09
N CYS A 250 0.98 10.70 0.24
CA CYS A 250 1.05 10.00 1.53
C CYS A 250 2.39 9.32 1.67
N LEU A 251 2.81 9.10 2.91
CA LEU A 251 3.95 8.26 3.24
C LEU A 251 3.43 6.94 3.79
N TYR A 252 4.10 5.88 3.39
CA TYR A 252 3.79 4.51 3.77
C TYR A 252 5.00 3.86 4.43
N GLY A 253 4.73 2.91 5.30
CA GLY A 253 5.77 2.17 5.99
C GLY A 253 5.39 0.72 6.22
N MET A 254 6.29 0.02 6.89
CA MET A 254 6.12 -1.36 7.30
C MET A 254 6.57 -1.57 8.74
N GLY A 255 6.03 -2.57 9.41
CA GLY A 255 6.41 -2.87 10.79
C GLY A 255 6.05 -4.30 11.19
N VAL A 256 6.75 -4.80 12.21
CA VAL A 256 6.45 -6.09 12.83
C VAL A 256 5.47 -5.87 13.96
N ILE A 257 4.49 -6.75 14.10
CA ILE A 257 3.50 -6.66 15.17
C ILE A 257 4.14 -7.03 16.52
N LYS A 258 3.82 -6.26 17.55
CA LYS A 258 4.35 -6.42 18.93
C LYS A 258 4.19 -7.85 19.45
N GLY A 259 5.29 -8.42 19.93
CA GLY A 259 5.38 -9.82 20.38
C GLY A 259 5.73 -10.81 19.27
N LYS A 260 5.59 -10.43 18.00
CA LYS A 260 5.96 -11.28 16.85
C LYS A 260 7.46 -11.15 16.50
N GLU A 261 8.13 -10.07 16.91
CA GLU A 261 9.57 -9.87 16.79
C GLU A 261 10.40 -10.92 17.53
N THR A 262 9.80 -11.63 18.47
CA THR A 262 10.43 -12.75 19.18
C THR A 262 10.51 -14.03 18.34
N LYS A 263 9.83 -14.08 17.18
CA LYS A 263 9.83 -15.22 16.27
C LYS A 263 10.93 -15.08 15.22
N PRO A 264 11.99 -15.92 15.25
CA PRO A 264 13.12 -15.80 14.30
C PRO A 264 12.68 -15.79 12.83
N ALA A 265 11.70 -16.64 12.46
CA ALA A 265 11.20 -16.72 11.08
C ALA A 265 10.48 -15.44 10.64
N VAL A 266 9.77 -14.74 11.52
CA VAL A 266 9.13 -13.46 11.22
C VAL A 266 10.20 -12.41 10.95
N MET A 267 11.23 -12.33 11.79
CA MET A 267 12.33 -11.38 11.61
C MET A 267 13.18 -11.68 10.36
N GLU A 268 13.38 -12.96 10.04
CA GLU A 268 14.06 -13.37 8.80
C GLU A 268 13.28 -12.88 7.55
N VAL A 269 11.96 -13.06 7.53
CA VAL A 269 11.10 -12.58 6.44
C VAL A 269 11.08 -11.04 6.40
N TYR A 270 10.94 -10.38 7.55
CA TYR A 270 10.94 -8.93 7.64
C TYR A 270 12.23 -8.31 7.08
N ARG A 271 13.41 -8.83 7.50
CA ARG A 271 14.70 -8.36 6.98
C ARG A 271 14.86 -8.57 5.48
N TYR A 272 14.34 -9.66 4.96
CA TYR A 272 14.35 -9.86 3.51
C TYR A 272 13.41 -8.90 2.77
N ILE A 273 12.27 -8.52 3.39
CA ILE A 273 11.42 -7.46 2.85
C ILE A 273 12.20 -6.15 2.84
N GLU A 274 12.81 -5.74 3.96
CA GLU A 274 13.62 -4.53 4.10
C GLU A 274 14.75 -4.46 3.06
N ASP A 275 15.56 -5.50 2.98
CA ASP A 275 16.81 -5.46 2.21
C ASP A 275 16.61 -5.75 0.71
N THR A 276 15.54 -6.45 0.34
CA THR A 276 15.39 -6.98 -1.02
C THR A 276 14.04 -6.67 -1.64
N VAL A 277 12.93 -7.02 -0.97
CA VAL A 277 11.60 -6.94 -1.60
C VAL A 277 11.17 -5.49 -1.78
N SER A 278 11.27 -4.68 -0.72
CA SER A 278 10.90 -3.26 -0.76
C SER A 278 11.75 -2.46 -1.76
N PRO A 279 13.11 -2.56 -1.79
CA PRO A 279 13.89 -1.87 -2.84
C PRO A 279 13.52 -2.30 -4.27
N LYS A 280 13.29 -3.59 -4.51
CA LYS A 280 12.90 -4.07 -5.85
C LYS A 280 11.48 -3.67 -6.25
N ASP A 281 10.56 -3.55 -5.29
CA ASP A 281 9.23 -2.99 -5.50
C ASP A 281 9.32 -1.53 -5.98
N LYS A 282 10.23 -0.73 -5.39
CA LYS A 282 10.50 0.64 -5.84
C LYS A 282 11.11 0.68 -7.23
N GLU A 283 12.07 -0.18 -7.51
CA GLU A 283 12.70 -0.28 -8.82
C GLU A 283 11.69 -0.63 -9.93
N GLN A 284 10.67 -1.42 -9.61
CA GLN A 284 9.70 -1.90 -10.60
C GLN A 284 8.46 -1.03 -10.72
N PHE A 285 7.95 -0.48 -9.62
CA PHE A 285 6.59 0.08 -9.59
C PHE A 285 6.47 1.47 -9.01
N VAL A 286 7.18 1.79 -7.93
CA VAL A 286 6.96 3.01 -7.14
C VAL A 286 8.27 3.75 -6.85
N PRO A 287 8.93 4.30 -7.88
CA PRO A 287 10.31 4.82 -7.80
C PRO A 287 10.44 6.14 -7.05
N GLU A 288 9.36 6.65 -6.43
CA GLU A 288 9.40 7.89 -5.69
C GLU A 288 10.46 7.85 -4.58
N LYS A 289 11.28 8.89 -4.52
CA LYS A 289 12.47 8.90 -3.68
C LYS A 289 12.13 8.89 -2.19
N ILE A 290 12.65 7.88 -1.49
CA ILE A 290 12.64 7.79 -0.02
C ILE A 290 14.04 7.52 0.56
N TYR A 291 14.99 7.03 -0.25
CA TYR A 291 16.34 6.68 0.19
C TYR A 291 17.32 7.83 -0.01
N THR A 292 18.35 7.88 0.84
CA THR A 292 19.45 8.84 0.74
C THR A 292 20.52 8.41 -0.26
N ASP A 293 20.71 7.10 -0.46
CA ASP A 293 21.83 6.47 -1.15
C ASP A 293 21.48 5.90 -2.53
N ARG A 294 20.19 5.90 -2.92
CA ARG A 294 19.74 5.31 -4.19
C ARG A 294 18.52 6.00 -4.75
N ASP A 295 18.41 5.96 -6.07
CA ASP A 295 17.26 6.41 -6.86
C ASP A 295 16.83 5.28 -7.80
N PHE A 296 15.54 5.22 -8.10
CA PHE A 296 14.95 4.26 -9.02
C PHE A 296 14.28 4.97 -10.19
N THR A 297 14.18 4.30 -11.31
CA THR A 297 13.53 4.83 -12.52
C THR A 297 12.60 3.77 -13.10
N VAL A 298 11.36 4.13 -13.32
CA VAL A 298 10.34 3.31 -13.98
C VAL A 298 9.97 3.99 -15.29
N LYS A 299 9.78 3.20 -16.36
CA LYS A 299 9.36 3.72 -17.67
C LYS A 299 8.07 4.53 -17.52
N ASN A 300 7.99 5.68 -18.19
CA ASN A 300 6.86 6.62 -18.18
C ASN A 300 6.54 7.24 -16.79
N PHE A 301 7.35 6.98 -15.77
CA PHE A 301 7.19 7.67 -14.50
C PHE A 301 7.64 9.13 -14.64
N PRO A 302 6.90 10.11 -14.10
CA PRO A 302 7.27 11.52 -14.21
C PRO A 302 8.65 11.79 -13.61
N GLU A 303 9.56 12.40 -14.39
CA GLU A 303 10.90 12.76 -13.92
C GLU A 303 10.85 13.82 -12.80
N ARG A 304 9.81 14.61 -12.77
CA ARG A 304 9.63 15.71 -11.85
C ARG A 304 8.19 15.73 -11.32
N ILE A 305 8.04 15.61 -10.02
CA ILE A 305 6.75 15.69 -9.36
C ILE A 305 6.74 16.95 -8.50
N PRO A 306 5.87 17.93 -8.79
CA PRO A 306 5.71 19.11 -7.97
C PRO A 306 4.86 18.77 -6.75
N TYR A 307 5.48 18.25 -5.67
CA TYR A 307 4.72 17.86 -4.49
C TYR A 307 4.01 19.02 -3.81
N ALA A 308 2.78 18.78 -3.40
CA ALA A 308 1.98 19.71 -2.60
C ALA A 308 2.53 19.81 -1.17
N ASP A 309 2.17 20.89 -0.49
CA ASP A 309 2.37 21.00 0.96
C ASP A 309 1.41 20.04 1.69
N MET A 310 1.96 19.03 2.35
CA MET A 310 1.23 18.06 3.17
C MET A 310 1.51 18.26 4.67
N SER A 311 2.03 19.41 5.08
CA SER A 311 2.34 19.70 6.48
C SER A 311 1.10 19.68 7.37
N GLY A 312 1.30 19.41 8.67
CA GLY A 312 0.21 19.34 9.63
C GLY A 312 -0.78 18.19 9.37
N ASN A 313 -0.34 17.14 8.69
CA ASN A 313 -1.15 15.93 8.46
C ASN A 313 -1.13 15.04 9.71
N THR A 314 -1.78 15.51 10.78
CA THR A 314 -1.93 14.76 12.04
C THR A 314 -3.23 13.96 12.03
N GLN A 315 -3.31 12.95 12.91
CA GLN A 315 -4.53 12.18 13.12
C GLN A 315 -5.71 13.06 13.56
N GLU A 316 -5.47 14.03 14.43
CA GLU A 316 -6.49 14.98 14.90
C GLU A 316 -7.03 15.83 13.75
N GLU A 317 -6.13 16.37 12.91
CA GLU A 317 -6.52 17.13 11.73
C GLU A 317 -7.33 16.29 10.75
N LYS A 318 -6.93 15.04 10.52
CA LYS A 318 -7.65 14.09 9.67
C LYS A 318 -9.07 13.86 10.20
N GLU A 319 -9.23 13.57 11.48
CA GLU A 319 -10.55 13.38 12.11
C GLU A 319 -11.42 14.62 11.99
N ARG A 320 -10.83 15.81 12.25
CA ARG A 320 -11.50 17.09 12.14
C ARG A 320 -12.02 17.36 10.71
N LEU A 321 -11.23 17.06 9.69
CA LEU A 321 -11.61 17.24 8.29
C LEU A 321 -12.66 16.22 7.85
N LEU A 322 -12.46 14.94 8.19
CA LEU A 322 -13.38 13.87 7.81
C LEU A 322 -14.73 14.00 8.50
N ALA A 323 -14.82 14.60 9.70
CA ALA A 323 -16.08 14.91 10.36
C ALA A 323 -16.92 15.95 9.59
N LYS A 324 -16.27 16.81 8.79
CA LYS A 324 -16.92 17.83 7.95
C LYS A 324 -17.23 17.35 6.54
N TRP A 325 -16.64 16.25 6.10
CA TRP A 325 -16.86 15.66 4.78
C TRP A 325 -18.27 15.04 4.71
N GLN A 326 -19.06 15.42 3.72
CA GLN A 326 -20.47 15.04 3.63
C GLN A 326 -20.78 13.91 2.65
N HIS A 327 -19.82 13.54 1.79
CA HIS A 327 -20.01 12.57 0.70
C HIS A 327 -19.49 11.17 1.00
#